data_af824df803f23b1bfdd8944b204ba58a
#
_entry.id   af824df803f23b1bfdd8944b204ba58a
#
_cell.length_a   1.000
_cell.length_b   1.000
_cell.length_c   1.000
_cell.angle_alpha   90.00
_cell.angle_beta   90.00
_cell.angle_gamma   90.00
#
_symmetry.space_group_name_H-M   'P 1'
#
loop_
_entity.id
_entity.type
_entity.pdbx_description
1 polymer ?
#
loop_
_entity_poly.entity_id
_entity_poly.type
_entity_poly.pdbx_seq_one_letter_code
_entity_poly.pdbx_strand_id
1 'polypeptide(L)'
;METNKAVDRYYKISYVCIQIVCIQHFYPKRAMPNQINRNVEILETMQSLRRIFKALQNYSHEVSSKFGITGPQLWVLKTIIQSGSMPLGELSKKMYLHPSTITGVVDRLEARGYVLRDRDQEDRRVVKVQLTAKGKRLAKRAPNPVQGKMIHGLRKLEKEKLNRIYESVQELVGIMEAQNLKVTFFFDRE
;
A
#
# COMPACT_ATOMS: atom_id res chain seq x y z
N MET A 1 -30.92 18.61 -2.35
CA MET A 1 -29.73 17.71 -2.31
C MET A 1 -28.41 18.49 -2.37
N GLU A 2 -28.40 19.78 -1.99
CA GLU A 2 -27.21 20.66 -2.05
C GLU A 2 -26.58 21.04 -0.70
N THR A 3 -27.22 20.66 0.40
CA THR A 3 -26.79 21.07 1.76
C THR A 3 -25.60 20.28 2.32
N ASN A 4 -25.20 19.16 1.71
CA ASN A 4 -24.17 18.28 2.28
C ASN A 4 -22.74 18.62 1.83
N LYS A 5 -22.58 19.38 0.73
CA LYS A 5 -21.24 19.79 0.24
C LYS A 5 -20.66 21.00 0.97
N ALA A 6 -21.51 21.86 1.51
CA ALA A 6 -21.08 23.04 2.26
C ALA A 6 -20.60 22.67 3.67
N VAL A 7 -21.26 21.70 4.31
CA VAL A 7 -20.91 21.21 5.65
C VAL A 7 -19.56 20.50 5.63
N ASP A 8 -19.28 19.67 4.61
CA ASP A 8 -17.99 18.97 4.45
C ASP A 8 -16.80 19.92 4.16
N ARG A 9 -17.08 21.05 3.51
CA ARG A 9 -16.08 22.09 3.26
C ARG A 9 -15.79 22.93 4.51
N TYR A 10 -16.79 23.16 5.35
CA TYR A 10 -16.64 23.90 6.60
C TYR A 10 -15.85 23.09 7.65
N TYR A 11 -16.09 21.78 7.76
CA TYR A 11 -15.34 20.91 8.65
C TYR A 11 -13.86 20.75 8.22
N LYS A 12 -13.55 20.73 6.90
CA LYS A 12 -12.18 20.64 6.41
C LYS A 12 -11.34 21.90 6.70
N ILE A 13 -11.94 23.09 6.61
CA ILE A 13 -11.23 24.37 6.85
C ILE A 13 -11.12 24.63 8.36
N SER A 14 -12.14 24.28 9.13
CA SER A 14 -12.15 24.49 10.59
C SER A 14 -11.14 23.59 11.31
N TYR A 15 -10.95 22.32 10.91
CA TYR A 15 -9.97 21.42 11.54
C TYR A 15 -8.51 21.84 11.33
N VAL A 16 -8.16 22.34 10.14
CA VAL A 16 -6.79 22.80 9.85
C VAL A 16 -6.51 24.14 10.52
N CYS A 17 -7.44 25.10 10.54
CA CYS A 17 -7.27 26.38 11.21
C CYS A 17 -7.27 26.25 12.74
N ILE A 18 -8.12 25.40 13.32
CA ILE A 18 -8.19 25.22 14.78
C ILE A 18 -6.91 24.54 15.30
N GLN A 19 -6.30 23.60 14.56
CA GLN A 19 -5.04 22.99 14.98
C GLN A 19 -3.86 23.96 14.91
N ILE A 20 -3.79 24.83 13.90
CA ILE A 20 -2.68 25.79 13.76
C ILE A 20 -2.85 26.95 14.76
N VAL A 21 -4.05 27.45 14.98
CA VAL A 21 -4.33 28.56 15.91
C VAL A 21 -4.28 28.11 17.37
N CYS A 22 -4.73 26.88 17.70
CA CYS A 22 -4.59 26.33 19.05
C CYS A 22 -3.15 26.07 19.46
N ILE A 23 -2.27 25.67 18.53
CA ILE A 23 -0.85 25.46 18.84
C ILE A 23 -0.16 26.79 19.14
N GLN A 24 -0.55 27.90 18.48
CA GLN A 24 0.05 29.22 18.73
C GLN A 24 -0.49 29.91 19.99
N HIS A 25 -1.71 29.58 20.43
CA HIS A 25 -2.35 30.27 21.59
C HIS A 25 -2.24 29.50 22.91
N PHE A 26 -2.00 28.19 22.89
CA PHE A 26 -2.00 27.36 24.10
C PHE A 26 -0.61 27.07 24.68
N TYR A 27 0.49 27.41 23.97
CA TYR A 27 1.83 27.26 24.53
C TYR A 27 2.42 28.61 24.89
N PRO A 28 2.62 28.90 26.19
CA PRO A 28 3.35 30.09 26.63
C PRO A 28 4.76 30.05 26.05
N LYS A 29 5.24 31.20 25.54
CA LYS A 29 6.55 31.38 24.92
C LYS A 29 7.77 31.01 25.80
N ARG A 30 7.56 30.28 26.89
CA ARG A 30 8.59 29.82 27.84
C ARG A 30 8.71 28.29 27.98
N ALA A 31 8.04 27.49 27.13
CA ALA A 31 8.29 26.07 27.12
C ALA A 31 9.69 25.78 26.56
N MET A 32 10.46 24.96 27.25
CA MET A 32 11.86 24.63 26.91
C MET A 32 11.95 24.16 25.43
N PRO A 33 12.99 24.65 24.67
CA PRO A 33 13.12 24.37 23.23
C PRO A 33 12.98 22.90 22.86
N ASN A 34 13.40 21.99 23.72
CA ASN A 34 13.40 20.55 23.49
C ASN A 34 12.01 19.89 23.54
N GLN A 35 11.08 20.38 24.37
CA GLN A 35 9.73 19.82 24.46
C GLN A 35 8.82 20.26 23.31
N ILE A 36 8.97 21.51 22.87
CA ILE A 36 8.23 22.04 21.72
C ILE A 36 8.63 21.27 20.46
N ASN A 37 9.92 21.00 20.27
CA ASN A 37 10.43 20.27 19.12
C ASN A 37 9.87 18.82 19.09
N ARG A 38 9.88 18.11 20.23
CA ARG A 38 9.37 16.73 20.33
C ARG A 38 7.88 16.60 19.97
N ASN A 39 7.05 17.53 20.43
CA ASN A 39 5.61 17.51 20.11
C ASN A 39 5.37 17.78 18.60
N VAL A 40 6.14 18.66 17.99
CA VAL A 40 6.08 18.90 16.54
C VAL A 40 6.51 17.66 15.77
N GLU A 41 7.59 16.99 16.16
CA GLU A 41 8.08 15.77 15.55
C GLU A 41 7.04 14.62 15.63
N ILE A 42 6.39 14.44 16.79
CA ILE A 42 5.29 13.47 16.95
C ILE A 42 4.13 13.81 16.00
N LEU A 43 3.71 15.07 15.95
CA LEU A 43 2.62 15.51 15.07
C LEU A 43 2.94 15.25 13.60
N GLU A 44 4.13 15.62 13.15
CA GLU A 44 4.59 15.41 11.76
C GLU A 44 4.71 13.92 11.41
N THR A 45 5.17 13.09 12.34
CA THR A 45 5.22 11.63 12.19
C THR A 45 3.82 11.07 11.99
N MET A 46 2.88 11.45 12.87
CA MET A 46 1.48 11.01 12.76
C MET A 46 0.81 11.49 11.46
N GLN A 47 1.09 12.72 11.04
CA GLN A 47 0.58 13.23 9.77
C GLN A 47 1.17 12.49 8.57
N SER A 48 2.46 12.15 8.62
CA SER A 48 3.14 11.40 7.56
C SER A 48 2.56 9.99 7.42
N LEU A 49 2.32 9.30 8.53
CA LEU A 49 1.63 8.01 8.53
C LEU A 49 0.22 8.11 7.92
N ARG A 50 -0.56 9.12 8.33
CA ARG A 50 -1.91 9.36 7.75
C ARG A 50 -1.86 9.61 6.25
N ARG A 51 -0.85 10.35 5.74
CA ARG A 51 -0.64 10.57 4.29
C ARG A 51 -0.36 9.26 3.56
N ILE A 52 0.47 8.38 4.14
CA ILE A 52 0.77 7.07 3.57
C ILE A 52 -0.51 6.22 3.49
N PHE A 53 -1.24 6.09 4.61
CA PHE A 53 -2.50 5.35 4.64
C PHE A 53 -3.53 5.90 3.64
N LYS A 54 -3.67 7.22 3.57
CA LYS A 54 -4.60 7.86 2.64
C LYS A 54 -4.25 7.61 1.17
N ALA A 55 -2.96 7.63 0.83
CA ALA A 55 -2.49 7.32 -0.52
C ALA A 55 -2.83 5.86 -0.91
N LEU A 56 -2.63 4.91 0.01
CA LEU A 56 -2.97 3.50 -0.19
C LEU A 56 -4.49 3.30 -0.34
N GLN A 57 -5.30 3.94 0.50
CA GLN A 57 -6.76 3.87 0.43
C GLN A 57 -7.31 4.46 -0.88
N ASN A 58 -6.83 5.64 -1.27
CA ASN A 58 -7.27 6.29 -2.51
C ASN A 58 -6.96 5.41 -3.72
N TYR A 59 -5.75 4.82 -3.76
CA TYR A 59 -5.38 3.89 -4.81
C TYR A 59 -6.28 2.66 -4.84
N SER A 60 -6.53 2.04 -3.68
CA SER A 60 -7.40 0.86 -3.58
C SER A 60 -8.83 1.16 -4.06
N HIS A 61 -9.37 2.32 -3.66
CA HIS A 61 -10.69 2.78 -4.09
C HIS A 61 -10.74 3.06 -5.60
N GLU A 62 -9.73 3.74 -6.15
CA GLU A 62 -9.64 4.03 -7.59
C GLU A 62 -9.62 2.75 -8.42
N VAL A 63 -8.78 1.78 -8.02
CA VAL A 63 -8.67 0.49 -8.72
C VAL A 63 -9.99 -0.29 -8.65
N SER A 64 -10.60 -0.35 -7.48
CA SER A 64 -11.85 -1.07 -7.29
C SER A 64 -13.01 -0.44 -8.09
N SER A 65 -13.15 0.88 -8.05
CA SER A 65 -14.25 1.59 -8.73
C SER A 65 -14.11 1.59 -10.25
N LYS A 66 -12.89 1.80 -10.78
CA LYS A 66 -12.67 1.94 -12.23
C LYS A 66 -12.46 0.60 -12.96
N PHE A 67 -11.87 -0.38 -12.28
CA PHE A 67 -11.46 -1.65 -12.90
C PHE A 67 -12.15 -2.88 -12.30
N GLY A 68 -12.90 -2.71 -11.23
CA GLY A 68 -13.66 -3.78 -10.60
C GLY A 68 -12.78 -4.88 -9.97
N ILE A 69 -11.50 -4.60 -9.70
CA ILE A 69 -10.56 -5.53 -9.04
C ILE A 69 -9.91 -4.82 -7.84
N THR A 70 -9.33 -5.59 -6.92
CA THR A 70 -8.62 -5.03 -5.77
C THR A 70 -7.20 -4.59 -6.14
N GLY A 71 -6.60 -3.69 -5.32
CA GLY A 71 -5.21 -3.28 -5.47
C GLY A 71 -4.23 -4.46 -5.52
N PRO A 72 -4.33 -5.45 -4.61
CA PRO A 72 -3.56 -6.69 -4.66
C PRO A 72 -3.69 -7.46 -5.97
N GLN A 73 -4.91 -7.64 -6.46
CA GLN A 73 -5.17 -8.31 -7.73
C GLN A 73 -4.50 -7.59 -8.91
N LEU A 74 -4.62 -6.26 -8.96
CA LEU A 74 -3.94 -5.48 -9.98
C LEU A 74 -2.42 -5.60 -9.88
N TRP A 75 -1.86 -5.62 -8.67
CA TRP A 75 -0.42 -5.76 -8.49
C TRP A 75 0.10 -7.09 -9.01
N VAL A 76 -0.61 -8.22 -8.77
CA VAL A 76 -0.29 -9.53 -9.37
C VAL A 76 -0.29 -9.43 -10.90
N LEU A 77 -1.34 -8.88 -11.51
CA LEU A 77 -1.42 -8.73 -12.97
C LEU A 77 -0.26 -7.89 -13.55
N LYS A 78 0.08 -6.78 -12.86
CA LYS A 78 1.21 -5.91 -13.27
C LYS A 78 2.56 -6.60 -13.13
N THR A 79 2.76 -7.40 -12.08
CA THR A 79 4.00 -8.16 -11.89
C THR A 79 4.17 -9.19 -13.00
N ILE A 80 3.11 -9.94 -13.35
CA ILE A 80 3.17 -10.94 -14.42
C ILE A 80 3.37 -10.30 -15.79
N ILE A 81 2.75 -9.14 -16.08
CA ILE A 81 2.94 -8.49 -17.39
C ILE A 81 4.37 -7.96 -17.57
N GLN A 82 5.04 -7.58 -16.50
CA GLN A 82 6.41 -7.05 -16.52
C GLN A 82 7.48 -8.15 -16.56
N SER A 83 7.23 -9.25 -15.88
CA SER A 83 8.24 -10.31 -15.66
C SER A 83 7.95 -11.59 -16.44
N GLY A 84 6.80 -11.69 -17.10
CA GLY A 84 6.37 -12.89 -17.80
C GLY A 84 5.67 -13.91 -16.91
N SER A 85 5.37 -15.07 -17.49
CA SER A 85 4.82 -16.24 -16.78
C SER A 85 5.83 -16.76 -15.77
N MET A 86 5.39 -17.09 -14.55
CA MET A 86 6.28 -17.56 -13.49
C MET A 86 5.54 -18.45 -12.47
N PRO A 87 6.29 -19.27 -11.70
CA PRO A 87 5.72 -20.03 -10.58
C PRO A 87 5.21 -19.11 -9.46
N LEU A 88 4.19 -19.58 -8.71
CA LEU A 88 3.64 -18.85 -7.55
C LEU A 88 4.70 -18.48 -6.51
N GLY A 89 5.67 -19.37 -6.26
CA GLY A 89 6.77 -19.10 -5.33
C GLY A 89 7.68 -17.97 -5.78
N GLU A 90 7.93 -17.82 -7.09
CA GLU A 90 8.68 -16.68 -7.63
C GLU A 90 7.85 -15.40 -7.55
N LEU A 91 6.56 -15.46 -7.88
CA LEU A 91 5.66 -14.32 -7.78
C LEU A 91 5.59 -13.79 -6.35
N SER A 92 5.50 -14.68 -5.34
CA SER A 92 5.48 -14.28 -3.93
C SER A 92 6.77 -13.59 -3.50
N LYS A 93 7.94 -14.10 -3.92
CA LYS A 93 9.24 -13.47 -3.66
C LYS A 93 9.35 -12.07 -4.28
N LYS A 94 8.91 -11.92 -5.54
CA LYS A 94 8.92 -10.61 -6.23
C LYS A 94 8.01 -9.58 -5.56
N MET A 95 6.92 -10.04 -4.95
CA MET A 95 5.94 -9.19 -4.28
C MET A 95 6.19 -9.01 -2.77
N TYR A 96 7.21 -9.67 -2.22
CA TYR A 96 7.53 -9.67 -0.77
C TYR A 96 6.35 -10.13 0.10
N LEU A 97 5.65 -11.18 -0.33
CA LEU A 97 4.48 -11.71 0.35
C LEU A 97 4.58 -13.22 0.54
N HIS A 98 3.85 -13.72 1.53
CA HIS A 98 3.79 -15.16 1.78
C HIS A 98 3.10 -15.89 0.63
N PRO A 99 3.56 -17.10 0.23
CA PRO A 99 2.95 -17.88 -0.86
C PRO A 99 1.45 -18.12 -0.70
N SER A 100 0.95 -18.35 0.52
CA SER A 100 -0.48 -18.57 0.77
C SER A 100 -1.32 -17.33 0.44
N THR A 101 -0.81 -16.13 0.70
CA THR A 101 -1.46 -14.85 0.38
C THR A 101 -1.59 -14.69 -1.15
N ILE A 102 -0.50 -15.00 -1.88
CA ILE A 102 -0.50 -14.94 -3.35
C ILE A 102 -1.44 -15.98 -3.96
N THR A 103 -1.46 -17.20 -3.41
CA THR A 103 -2.35 -18.26 -3.88
C THR A 103 -3.81 -17.80 -3.87
N GLY A 104 -4.30 -17.27 -2.75
CA GLY A 104 -5.68 -16.80 -2.65
C GLY A 104 -6.01 -15.63 -3.61
N VAL A 105 -5.04 -14.76 -3.92
CA VAL A 105 -5.25 -13.70 -4.92
C VAL A 105 -5.31 -14.26 -6.33
N VAL A 106 -4.41 -15.19 -6.65
CA VAL A 106 -4.37 -15.85 -7.97
C VAL A 106 -5.63 -16.69 -8.22
N ASP A 107 -6.13 -17.41 -7.22
CA ASP A 107 -7.38 -18.17 -7.31
C ASP A 107 -8.56 -17.27 -7.72
N ARG A 108 -8.68 -16.10 -7.06
CA ARG A 108 -9.72 -15.11 -7.39
C ARG A 108 -9.56 -14.51 -8.79
N LEU A 109 -8.33 -14.32 -9.25
CA LEU A 109 -8.03 -13.84 -10.61
C LEU A 109 -8.30 -14.89 -11.67
N GLU A 110 -8.00 -16.15 -11.39
CA GLU A 110 -8.27 -17.29 -12.26
C GLU A 110 -9.78 -17.52 -12.41
N ALA A 111 -10.54 -17.55 -11.30
CA ALA A 111 -12.00 -17.64 -11.31
C ALA A 111 -12.66 -16.53 -12.15
N ARG A 112 -12.02 -15.37 -12.27
CA ARG A 112 -12.49 -14.24 -13.08
C ARG A 112 -11.92 -14.22 -14.51
N GLY A 113 -11.10 -15.21 -14.85
CA GLY A 113 -10.51 -15.38 -16.17
C GLY A 113 -9.45 -14.33 -16.54
N TYR A 114 -8.75 -13.74 -15.56
CA TYR A 114 -7.65 -12.79 -15.78
C TYR A 114 -6.30 -13.48 -15.89
N VAL A 115 -6.12 -14.58 -15.19
CA VAL A 115 -4.94 -15.43 -15.26
C VAL A 115 -5.36 -16.87 -15.53
N LEU A 116 -4.41 -17.68 -15.90
CA LEU A 116 -4.54 -19.13 -15.94
C LEU A 116 -3.27 -19.77 -15.37
N ARG A 117 -3.42 -20.97 -14.82
CA ARG A 117 -2.33 -21.83 -14.41
C ARG A 117 -2.03 -22.81 -15.53
N ASP A 118 -0.77 -22.87 -15.92
CA ASP A 118 -0.30 -23.80 -16.92
C ASP A 118 0.90 -24.57 -16.38
N ARG A 119 1.01 -25.84 -16.78
CA ARG A 119 2.17 -26.63 -16.42
C ARG A 119 3.34 -26.24 -17.31
N ASP A 120 4.52 -26.15 -16.72
CA ASP A 120 5.72 -25.90 -17.49
C ASP A 120 5.95 -27.03 -18.51
N GLN A 121 6.42 -26.67 -19.69
CA GLN A 121 6.66 -27.63 -20.76
C GLN A 121 7.90 -28.50 -20.51
N GLU A 122 8.89 -27.94 -19.81
CA GLU A 122 10.16 -28.62 -19.50
C GLU A 122 10.04 -29.45 -18.20
N ASP A 123 9.39 -28.89 -17.16
CA ASP A 123 9.13 -29.61 -15.91
C ASP A 123 7.65 -29.50 -15.53
N ARG A 124 6.90 -30.55 -15.81
CA ARG A 124 5.45 -30.65 -15.52
C ARG A 124 5.08 -30.59 -14.04
N ARG A 125 6.07 -30.65 -13.13
CA ARG A 125 5.87 -30.45 -11.68
C ARG A 125 5.72 -28.96 -11.35
N VAL A 126 6.21 -28.10 -12.22
CA VAL A 126 6.15 -26.65 -12.03
C VAL A 126 4.87 -26.10 -12.66
N VAL A 127 4.04 -25.47 -11.85
CA VAL A 127 2.85 -24.74 -12.30
C VAL A 127 3.18 -23.26 -12.38
N LYS A 128 3.11 -22.70 -13.57
CA LYS A 128 3.31 -21.27 -13.85
C LYS A 128 1.98 -20.55 -13.96
N VAL A 129 1.94 -19.31 -13.50
CA VAL A 129 0.81 -18.40 -13.67
C VAL A 129 1.10 -17.45 -14.82
N GLN A 130 0.14 -17.34 -15.74
CA GLN A 130 0.25 -16.44 -16.88
C GLN A 130 -1.02 -15.62 -17.09
N LEU A 131 -0.91 -14.48 -17.78
CA LEU A 131 -2.04 -13.63 -18.08
C LEU A 131 -2.83 -14.15 -19.29
N THR A 132 -4.15 -14.18 -19.16
CA THR A 132 -5.04 -14.31 -20.32
C THR A 132 -5.02 -13.01 -21.16
N ALA A 133 -5.61 -13.04 -22.36
CA ALA A 133 -5.83 -11.83 -23.17
C ALA A 133 -6.64 -10.78 -22.40
N LYS A 134 -7.62 -11.19 -21.59
CA LYS A 134 -8.41 -10.31 -20.71
C LYS A 134 -7.54 -9.69 -19.63
N GLY A 135 -6.70 -10.48 -18.95
CA GLY A 135 -5.77 -10.00 -17.94
C GLY A 135 -4.73 -9.02 -18.50
N LYS A 136 -4.16 -9.31 -19.68
CA LYS A 136 -3.21 -8.42 -20.37
C LYS A 136 -3.83 -7.05 -20.68
N ARG A 137 -5.07 -7.03 -21.22
CA ARG A 137 -5.78 -5.77 -21.50
C ARG A 137 -6.01 -4.95 -20.23
N LEU A 138 -6.48 -5.60 -19.17
CA LEU A 138 -6.70 -4.94 -17.88
C LEU A 138 -5.40 -4.38 -17.30
N ALA A 139 -4.34 -5.19 -17.25
CA ALA A 139 -3.05 -4.78 -16.73
C ALA A 139 -2.44 -3.58 -17.49
N LYS A 140 -2.61 -3.50 -18.82
CA LYS A 140 -2.11 -2.37 -19.61
C LYS A 140 -2.86 -1.06 -19.31
N ARG A 141 -4.18 -1.12 -19.09
CA ARG A 141 -5.04 0.07 -18.91
C ARG A 141 -4.99 0.63 -17.48
N ALA A 142 -4.77 -0.21 -16.50
CA ALA A 142 -4.82 0.17 -15.09
C ALA A 142 -3.54 0.90 -14.64
N PRO A 143 -3.61 1.74 -13.58
CA PRO A 143 -2.46 2.48 -13.06
C PRO A 143 -1.40 1.53 -12.47
N ASN A 144 -0.20 2.06 -12.22
CA ASN A 144 0.84 1.29 -11.55
C ASN A 144 0.56 1.15 -10.05
N PRO A 145 0.82 -0.04 -9.46
CA PRO A 145 0.58 -0.29 -8.05
C PRO A 145 1.42 0.63 -7.15
N VAL A 146 0.79 1.19 -6.09
CA VAL A 146 1.48 2.04 -5.11
C VAL A 146 2.56 1.25 -4.37
N GLN A 147 2.27 -0.01 -4.04
CA GLN A 147 3.24 -0.92 -3.42
C GLN A 147 4.47 -1.13 -4.31
N GLY A 148 4.27 -1.30 -5.61
CA GLY A 148 5.38 -1.41 -6.58
C GLY A 148 6.23 -0.14 -6.65
N LYS A 149 5.62 1.05 -6.56
CA LYS A 149 6.35 2.33 -6.48
C LYS A 149 7.18 2.41 -5.20
N MET A 150 6.62 2.00 -4.07
CA MET A 150 7.33 2.00 -2.78
C MET A 150 8.53 1.05 -2.80
N ILE A 151 8.34 -0.20 -3.25
CA ILE A 151 9.44 -1.17 -3.38
C ILE A 151 10.53 -0.63 -4.31
N HIS A 152 10.15 -0.08 -5.46
CA HIS A 152 11.11 0.50 -6.40
C HIS A 152 11.89 1.68 -5.78
N GLY A 153 11.22 2.53 -5.00
CA GLY A 153 11.85 3.62 -4.26
C GLY A 153 12.84 3.10 -3.22
N LEU A 154 12.42 2.14 -2.40
CA LEU A 154 13.27 1.54 -1.35
C LEU A 154 14.52 0.85 -1.93
N ARG A 155 14.39 0.15 -3.07
CA ARG A 155 15.53 -0.49 -3.74
C ARG A 155 16.61 0.47 -4.26
N LYS A 156 16.26 1.73 -4.48
CA LYS A 156 17.20 2.77 -4.96
C LYS A 156 17.95 3.46 -3.83
N LEU A 157 17.55 3.22 -2.59
CA LEU A 157 18.22 3.84 -1.44
C LEU A 157 19.55 3.16 -1.18
N GLU A 158 20.51 3.95 -0.68
CA GLU A 158 21.73 3.45 -0.09
C GLU A 158 21.41 2.59 1.15
N LYS A 159 22.29 1.63 1.43
CA LYS A 159 22.09 0.63 2.50
C LYS A 159 21.83 1.28 3.86
N GLU A 160 22.59 2.30 4.21
CA GLU A 160 22.49 3.01 5.49
C GLU A 160 21.14 3.73 5.63
N LYS A 161 20.65 4.33 4.55
CA LYS A 161 19.36 5.00 4.53
C LYS A 161 18.21 4.00 4.61
N LEU A 162 18.32 2.87 3.91
CA LEU A 162 17.34 1.79 3.98
C LEU A 162 17.29 1.19 5.39
N ASN A 163 18.44 0.95 6.03
CA ASN A 163 18.51 0.43 7.40
C ASN A 163 17.84 1.37 8.41
N ARG A 164 18.10 2.68 8.33
CA ARG A 164 17.43 3.66 9.22
C ARG A 164 15.91 3.63 9.07
N ILE A 165 15.41 3.54 7.84
CA ILE A 165 13.96 3.42 7.61
C ILE A 165 13.44 2.12 8.19
N TYR A 166 14.15 1.01 7.99
CA TYR A 166 13.78 -0.29 8.53
C TYR A 166 13.67 -0.25 10.06
N GLU A 167 14.70 0.22 10.75
CA GLU A 167 14.75 0.34 12.21
C GLU A 167 13.60 1.20 12.73
N SER A 168 13.40 2.40 12.15
CA SER A 168 12.31 3.29 12.57
C SER A 168 10.93 2.67 12.37
N VAL A 169 10.73 1.91 11.30
CA VAL A 169 9.45 1.22 11.07
C VAL A 169 9.27 0.06 12.06
N GLN A 170 10.34 -0.68 12.41
CA GLN A 170 10.28 -1.73 13.43
C GLN A 170 9.95 -1.15 14.82
N GLU A 171 10.50 0.00 15.18
CA GLU A 171 10.13 0.72 16.42
C GLU A 171 8.63 1.07 16.44
N LEU A 172 8.10 1.59 15.33
CA LEU A 172 6.65 1.88 15.23
C LEU A 172 5.79 0.63 15.36
N VAL A 173 6.20 -0.49 14.75
CA VAL A 173 5.53 -1.80 14.90
C VAL A 173 5.56 -2.25 16.37
N GLY A 174 6.69 -2.02 17.08
CA GLY A 174 6.83 -2.30 18.51
C GLY A 174 5.89 -1.46 19.38
N ILE A 175 5.84 -0.15 19.15
CA ILE A 175 4.96 0.77 19.87
C ILE A 175 3.48 0.39 19.68
N MET A 176 3.11 -0.14 18.52
CA MET A 176 1.75 -0.58 18.20
C MET A 176 1.44 -2.02 18.65
N GLU A 177 2.41 -2.73 19.25
CA GLU A 177 2.28 -4.15 19.63
C GLU A 177 1.83 -5.06 18.48
N ALA A 178 2.26 -4.70 17.25
CA ALA A 178 1.77 -5.30 16.00
C ALA A 178 2.69 -6.41 15.45
N GLN A 179 3.72 -6.84 16.19
CA GLN A 179 4.74 -7.79 15.71
C GLN A 179 4.15 -9.16 15.31
N ASN A 180 3.10 -9.58 16.00
CA ASN A 180 2.46 -10.88 15.80
C ASN A 180 1.28 -10.85 14.84
N LEU A 181 0.95 -9.69 14.25
CA LEU A 181 -0.13 -9.60 13.29
C LEU A 181 0.23 -10.34 12.00
N LYS A 182 -0.70 -11.15 11.51
CA LYS A 182 -0.54 -11.82 10.22
C LYS A 182 -0.49 -10.76 9.11
N VAL A 183 0.61 -10.75 8.37
CA VAL A 183 0.80 -9.80 7.28
C VAL A 183 0.05 -10.28 6.04
N THR A 184 -0.87 -9.45 5.58
CA THR A 184 -1.61 -9.61 4.33
C THR A 184 -1.36 -8.41 3.42
N PHE A 185 -2.13 -8.27 2.36
CA PHE A 185 -2.10 -7.03 1.58
C PHE A 185 -2.71 -5.86 2.35
N PHE A 186 -2.21 -4.65 2.08
CA PHE A 186 -2.91 -3.44 2.51
C PHE A 186 -4.33 -3.44 1.94
N PHE A 187 -5.35 -3.36 2.83
CA PHE A 187 -6.78 -3.31 2.47
C PHE A 187 -7.29 -4.54 1.69
N ASP A 188 -6.80 -5.74 2.01
CA ASP A 188 -7.50 -6.97 1.64
C ASP A 188 -8.77 -7.02 2.51
N ARG A 189 -9.94 -6.89 1.91
CA ARG A 189 -11.21 -7.18 2.59
C ARG A 189 -11.35 -8.68 2.56
N GLU A 190 -11.36 -9.28 3.74
CA GLU A 190 -11.80 -10.67 3.94
C GLU A 190 -13.22 -10.89 3.42
#